data_4af8133996a9b88746af75291c171eab
#
_entry.id   4af8133996a9b88746af75291c171eab
#
_cell.length_a   1.000
_cell.length_b   1.000
_cell.length_c   1.000
_cell.angle_alpha   90.00
_cell.angle_beta   90.00
_cell.angle_gamma   90.00
#
_symmetry.space_group_name_H-M   'P 1'
#
loop_
_entity.id
_entity.type
_entity.pdbx_description
1 polymer ?
#
loop_
_entity_poly.entity_id
_entity_poly.type
_entity_poly.pdbx_seq_one_letter_code
_entity_poly.pdbx_strand_id
1 'polypeptide(L)'
;MNEKKKFAYLREIDAHVGFHTGNGIAPQVLDLNKANDNGFVTNCNIRKVRNEDKQETYIRVNPNKENNGYILTDYSEFKKVMDGVFEELGITDFKWKRVDMSFNTMDNKYYANYTKLNRLLIACIANSSNDKNTYDTKNFWNGKTKSLATKNQLREVEFYDKADESNNRSPYYSRLELRSVRMNGDIEHEFLNVWFERLDNAVKEFEAVQNRFNENMAEIYLEDLAKKKRDREFLSINSFLMTRRDYIFTGNQMKKLLMLLGLTEKAAKNKAYNFKKHHNIEYFKRDDLEYIVADIKAKMIEYFLK
;
A
#
# COMPACT_ATOMS: atom_id res chain seq x y z
N MET A 1 -18.09 18.27 -12.30
CA MET A 1 -17.90 17.78 -10.93
C MET A 1 -16.83 18.66 -10.29
N ASN A 2 -17.12 19.29 -9.16
CA ASN A 2 -16.26 20.32 -8.57
C ASN A 2 -14.89 19.71 -8.21
N GLU A 3 -13.78 20.32 -8.68
CA GLU A 3 -12.41 19.78 -8.46
C GLU A 3 -12.12 19.52 -6.97
N LYS A 4 -12.71 20.30 -6.06
CA LYS A 4 -12.59 20.10 -4.61
C LYS A 4 -13.16 18.75 -4.10
N LYS A 5 -14.16 18.15 -4.77
CA LYS A 5 -14.75 16.87 -4.38
C LYS A 5 -13.93 15.66 -4.86
N LYS A 6 -13.01 15.86 -5.80
CA LYS A 6 -12.24 14.78 -6.42
C LYS A 6 -11.16 14.21 -5.49
N PHE A 7 -10.71 14.98 -4.51
CA PHE A 7 -9.52 14.71 -3.69
C PHE A 7 -9.76 14.63 -2.20
N ALA A 8 -11.00 14.74 -1.78
CA ALA A 8 -11.36 14.59 -0.38
C ALA A 8 -11.38 13.11 0.07
N TYR A 9 -10.70 12.21 -0.64
CA TYR A 9 -10.81 10.77 -0.40
C TYR A 9 -10.53 10.37 1.05
N LEU A 10 -9.44 10.88 1.63
CA LEU A 10 -9.12 10.56 3.02
C LEU A 10 -9.82 11.47 4.02
N ARG A 11 -10.27 12.67 3.61
CA ARG A 11 -11.02 13.60 4.47
C ARG A 11 -12.52 13.38 4.47
N GLU A 12 -13.10 12.97 3.33
CA GLU A 12 -14.53 12.63 3.21
C GLU A 12 -14.81 11.16 3.59
N ILE A 13 -13.78 10.32 3.65
CA ILE A 13 -13.85 8.96 4.13
C ILE A 13 -13.40 8.97 5.58
N ASP A 14 -14.19 8.39 6.45
CA ASP A 14 -13.84 8.18 7.85
C ASP A 14 -12.67 7.21 7.94
N ALA A 15 -11.45 7.73 7.84
CA ALA A 15 -10.23 6.93 7.80
C ALA A 15 -9.67 6.79 9.21
N HIS A 16 -9.73 5.58 9.71
CA HIS A 16 -9.13 5.21 10.98
C HIS A 16 -7.67 4.84 10.79
N VAL A 17 -6.78 5.53 11.47
CA VAL A 17 -5.33 5.33 11.40
C VAL A 17 -4.83 4.77 12.72
N GLY A 18 -3.95 3.76 12.66
CA GLY A 18 -3.35 3.20 13.86
C GLY A 18 -2.54 1.93 13.55
N PHE A 19 -1.92 1.38 14.59
CA PHE A 19 -1.17 0.15 14.48
C PHE A 19 -2.08 -1.08 14.58
N HIS A 20 -1.72 -2.14 13.87
CA HIS A 20 -2.52 -3.37 13.83
C HIS A 20 -1.69 -4.64 14.08
N THR A 21 -2.27 -5.81 13.79
CA THR A 21 -1.74 -7.15 14.04
C THR A 21 -0.49 -7.48 13.24
N GLY A 22 0.58 -6.95 13.40
CA GLY A 22 1.83 -7.26 12.69
C GLY A 22 3.02 -6.85 13.50
N ASN A 23 2.75 -6.13 14.58
CA ASN A 23 3.80 -5.61 15.43
C ASN A 23 4.59 -6.76 16.06
N GLY A 24 5.88 -6.80 15.75
CA GLY A 24 6.80 -7.80 16.25
C GLY A 24 7.86 -7.15 17.11
N ILE A 25 8.10 -7.72 18.26
CA ILE A 25 9.17 -7.33 19.16
C ILE A 25 10.07 -8.52 19.47
N ALA A 26 11.31 -8.27 19.82
CA ALA A 26 12.27 -9.28 20.24
C ALA A 26 12.83 -8.88 21.61
N PRO A 27 12.21 -9.36 22.70
CA PRO A 27 12.74 -9.17 24.06
C PRO A 27 14.00 -10.02 24.28
N GLN A 28 14.88 -9.55 25.13
CA GLN A 28 16.09 -10.30 25.48
C GLN A 28 15.78 -11.54 26.34
N VAL A 29 14.82 -11.41 27.24
CA VAL A 29 14.35 -12.51 28.11
C VAL A 29 12.83 -12.52 28.11
N LEU A 30 12.25 -13.70 27.94
CA LEU A 30 10.79 -13.89 27.93
C LEU A 30 10.42 -15.28 28.41
N ASP A 31 9.45 -15.36 29.31
CA ASP A 31 8.76 -16.61 29.64
C ASP A 31 7.75 -16.93 28.51
N LEU A 32 8.04 -17.97 27.72
CA LEU A 32 7.23 -18.39 26.60
C LEU A 32 5.82 -18.85 27.01
N ASN A 33 5.66 -19.42 28.19
CA ASN A 33 4.34 -19.87 28.65
C ASN A 33 3.47 -18.65 28.97
N LYS A 34 3.99 -17.70 29.73
CA LYS A 34 3.31 -16.42 29.97
C LYS A 34 2.93 -15.70 28.66
N ALA A 35 3.86 -15.68 27.69
CA ALA A 35 3.59 -15.03 26.42
C ALA A 35 2.48 -15.74 25.61
N ASN A 36 2.40 -17.05 25.63
CA ASN A 36 1.35 -17.80 24.96
C ASN A 36 -0.03 -17.64 25.64
N ASP A 37 -0.03 -17.44 26.95
CA ASP A 37 -1.26 -17.25 27.74
C ASP A 37 -1.78 -15.80 27.68
N ASN A 38 -0.94 -14.84 27.31
CA ASN A 38 -1.33 -13.44 27.21
C ASN A 38 -2.32 -13.21 26.06
N GLY A 39 -3.44 -12.58 26.38
CA GLY A 39 -4.53 -12.35 25.46
C GLY A 39 -4.17 -11.57 24.20
N PHE A 40 -3.21 -10.64 24.23
CA PHE A 40 -2.79 -9.80 23.10
C PHE A 40 -1.72 -10.45 22.23
N VAL A 41 -1.00 -11.46 22.72
CA VAL A 41 0.02 -12.15 21.93
C VAL A 41 -0.64 -13.09 20.92
N THR A 42 -0.27 -12.94 19.66
CA THR A 42 -0.80 -13.76 18.56
C THR A 42 0.21 -14.79 18.06
N ASN A 43 1.48 -14.62 18.39
CA ASN A 43 2.54 -15.56 18.05
C ASN A 43 3.74 -15.33 18.96
N CYS A 44 4.32 -16.43 19.45
CA CYS A 44 5.56 -16.41 20.18
C CYS A 44 6.47 -17.53 19.69
N ASN A 45 7.72 -17.21 19.34
CA ASN A 45 8.69 -18.21 18.89
C ASN A 45 10.13 -17.77 19.14
N ILE A 46 11.04 -18.73 19.17
CA ILE A 46 12.47 -18.50 19.23
C ILE A 46 13.04 -18.51 17.82
N ARG A 47 13.80 -17.49 17.46
CA ARG A 47 14.48 -17.37 16.17
C ARG A 47 15.99 -17.33 16.37
N LYS A 48 16.73 -18.05 15.52
CA LYS A 48 18.16 -17.86 15.42
C LYS A 48 18.48 -16.52 14.77
N VAL A 49 19.36 -15.76 15.34
CA VAL A 49 19.89 -14.56 14.72
C VAL A 49 20.85 -14.99 13.62
N ARG A 50 20.65 -14.50 12.40
CA ARG A 50 21.46 -14.88 11.24
C ARG A 50 22.91 -14.42 11.46
N ASN A 51 23.86 -15.32 11.37
CA ASN A 51 25.30 -15.12 11.58
C ASN A 51 25.74 -14.89 13.04
N GLU A 52 24.89 -15.17 14.00
CA GLU A 52 25.25 -15.16 15.42
C GLU A 52 24.81 -16.48 16.05
N ASP A 53 25.59 -17.01 16.98
CA ASP A 53 25.19 -18.17 17.81
C ASP A 53 24.17 -17.79 18.88
N LYS A 54 23.44 -16.71 18.64
CA LYS A 54 22.41 -16.19 19.54
C LYS A 54 21.02 -16.56 19.08
N GLN A 55 20.15 -16.74 20.03
CA GLN A 55 18.71 -16.88 19.82
C GLN A 55 18.01 -15.63 20.34
N GLU A 56 17.03 -15.12 19.57
CA GLU A 56 16.13 -14.08 20.01
C GLU A 56 14.72 -14.67 20.19
N THR A 57 14.07 -14.34 21.27
CA THR A 57 12.63 -14.57 21.38
C THR A 57 11.90 -13.50 20.57
N TYR A 58 10.93 -13.93 19.77
CA TYR A 58 10.12 -13.06 18.95
C TYR A 58 8.65 -13.24 19.35
N ILE A 59 8.01 -12.14 19.71
CA ILE A 59 6.57 -12.13 19.95
C ILE A 59 5.85 -11.20 18.95
N ARG A 60 4.65 -11.56 18.59
CA ARG A 60 3.75 -10.71 17.79
C ARG A 60 2.54 -10.36 18.63
N VAL A 61 2.30 -9.06 18.80
CA VAL A 61 1.22 -8.51 19.61
C VAL A 61 0.15 -7.90 18.71
N ASN A 62 -1.13 -8.16 18.99
CA ASN A 62 -2.25 -7.45 18.44
C ASN A 62 -2.82 -6.45 19.46
N PRO A 63 -2.47 -5.17 19.40
CA PRO A 63 -2.93 -4.18 20.38
C PRO A 63 -4.44 -3.91 20.31
N ASN A 64 -5.10 -4.34 19.23
CA ASN A 64 -6.52 -4.07 18.99
C ASN A 64 -7.43 -5.25 19.37
N LYS A 65 -6.92 -6.28 20.03
CA LYS A 65 -7.65 -7.55 20.21
C LYS A 65 -8.97 -7.38 20.95
N GLU A 66 -9.04 -6.46 21.90
CA GLU A 66 -10.24 -6.21 22.69
C GLU A 66 -11.15 -5.10 22.12
N ASN A 67 -10.78 -4.54 20.98
CA ASN A 67 -11.47 -3.38 20.39
C ASN A 67 -12.49 -3.75 19.31
N ASN A 68 -13.15 -4.92 19.42
CA ASN A 68 -14.24 -5.37 18.53
C ASN A 68 -13.92 -5.23 17.02
N GLY A 69 -12.66 -5.45 16.63
CA GLY A 69 -12.21 -5.34 15.23
C GLY A 69 -11.79 -3.94 14.79
N TYR A 70 -12.04 -2.92 15.60
CA TYR A 70 -11.52 -1.58 15.36
C TYR A 70 -10.05 -1.48 15.77
N ILE A 71 -9.31 -0.58 15.12
CA ILE A 71 -7.95 -0.25 15.54
C ILE A 71 -7.99 0.89 16.57
N LEU A 72 -7.00 0.90 17.46
CA LEU A 72 -6.73 2.06 18.32
C LEU A 72 -6.25 3.22 17.44
N THR A 73 -6.92 4.35 17.52
CA THR A 73 -6.64 5.56 16.72
C THR A 73 -5.88 6.64 17.51
N ASP A 74 -5.41 6.29 18.68
CA ASP A 74 -4.68 7.14 19.61
C ASP A 74 -3.36 6.46 20.00
N TYR A 75 -2.23 7.16 19.81
CA TYR A 75 -0.91 6.61 20.11
C TYR A 75 -0.69 6.42 21.62
N SER A 76 -1.30 7.26 22.46
CA SER A 76 -1.22 7.12 23.91
C SER A 76 -1.93 5.84 24.39
N GLU A 77 -3.10 5.53 23.81
CA GLU A 77 -3.80 4.26 24.08
C GLU A 77 -3.02 3.05 23.58
N PHE A 78 -2.42 3.14 22.38
CA PHE A 78 -1.54 2.09 21.87
C PHE A 78 -0.36 1.84 22.84
N LYS A 79 0.32 2.88 23.28
CA LYS A 79 1.41 2.76 24.27
C LYS A 79 0.93 2.11 25.55
N LYS A 80 -0.19 2.57 26.11
CA LYS A 80 -0.76 2.02 27.33
C LYS A 80 -1.03 0.51 27.23
N VAL A 81 -1.58 0.06 26.11
CA VAL A 81 -1.80 -1.38 25.86
C VAL A 81 -0.47 -2.12 25.77
N MET A 82 0.50 -1.59 25.03
CA MET A 82 1.81 -2.23 24.91
C MET A 82 2.58 -2.25 26.24
N ASP A 83 2.54 -1.18 27.00
CA ASP A 83 3.17 -1.10 28.33
C ASP A 83 2.54 -2.14 29.28
N GLY A 84 1.22 -2.31 29.26
CA GLY A 84 0.53 -3.34 30.02
C GLY A 84 0.96 -4.77 29.64
N VAL A 85 1.09 -5.04 28.34
CA VAL A 85 1.61 -6.33 27.85
C VAL A 85 3.06 -6.55 28.30
N PHE A 86 3.89 -5.52 28.24
CA PHE A 86 5.31 -5.61 28.67
C PHE A 86 5.44 -5.83 30.17
N GLU A 87 4.66 -5.12 30.98
CA GLU A 87 4.62 -5.31 32.42
C GLU A 87 4.17 -6.74 32.78
N GLU A 88 3.07 -7.21 32.21
CA GLU A 88 2.56 -8.57 32.45
C GLU A 88 3.58 -9.64 32.08
N LEU A 89 4.28 -9.48 30.97
CA LEU A 89 5.28 -10.42 30.48
C LEU A 89 6.66 -10.24 31.10
N GLY A 90 6.89 -9.19 31.92
CA GLY A 90 8.18 -8.85 32.48
C GLY A 90 9.23 -8.42 31.46
N ILE A 91 8.78 -7.78 30.35
CA ILE A 91 9.66 -7.30 29.29
C ILE A 91 10.19 -5.93 29.65
N THR A 92 11.48 -5.83 29.93
CA THR A 92 12.17 -4.57 30.30
C THR A 92 13.09 -4.06 29.18
N ASP A 93 13.56 -4.96 28.32
CA ASP A 93 14.43 -4.63 27.19
C ASP A 93 13.97 -5.41 25.94
N PHE A 94 13.79 -4.71 24.84
CA PHE A 94 13.32 -5.29 23.57
C PHE A 94 13.69 -4.41 22.38
N LYS A 95 13.61 -5.01 21.19
CA LYS A 95 13.73 -4.29 19.91
C LYS A 95 12.47 -4.45 19.09
N TRP A 96 11.99 -3.36 18.56
CA TRP A 96 10.97 -3.41 17.52
C TRP A 96 11.53 -4.12 16.29
N LYS A 97 10.86 -5.17 15.84
CA LYS A 97 11.24 -5.91 14.61
C LYS A 97 10.31 -5.63 13.46
N ARG A 98 9.05 -5.36 13.77
CA ARG A 98 8.04 -4.99 12.75
C ARG A 98 6.96 -4.15 13.40
N VAL A 99 6.58 -3.10 12.72
CA VAL A 99 5.41 -2.28 13.07
C VAL A 99 4.64 -1.96 11.79
N ASP A 100 3.33 -2.18 11.83
CA ASP A 100 2.43 -1.99 10.70
C ASP A 100 1.45 -0.88 11.06
N MET A 101 1.56 0.28 10.40
CA MET A 101 0.58 1.35 10.48
C MET A 101 -0.44 1.21 9.36
N SER A 102 -1.71 1.26 9.70
CA SER A 102 -2.80 1.10 8.75
C SER A 102 -3.69 2.33 8.64
N PHE A 103 -4.14 2.59 7.42
CA PHE A 103 -5.11 3.62 7.06
C PHE A 103 -6.35 2.88 6.55
N ASN A 104 -7.44 2.94 7.33
CA ASN A 104 -8.63 2.12 7.09
C ASN A 104 -9.81 3.01 6.72
N THR A 105 -10.63 2.57 5.78
CA THR A 105 -11.84 3.26 5.36
C THR A 105 -13.07 2.39 5.63
N MET A 106 -14.16 3.01 6.05
CA MET A 106 -15.44 2.34 6.31
C MET A 106 -16.42 2.46 5.14
N ASP A 107 -16.09 3.21 4.09
CA ASP A 107 -16.94 3.45 2.92
C ASP A 107 -16.31 2.89 1.64
N ASN A 108 -17.14 2.27 0.81
CA ASN A 108 -16.74 1.76 -0.50
C ASN A 108 -17.03 2.72 -1.67
N LYS A 109 -17.70 3.83 -1.42
CA LYS A 109 -18.20 4.77 -2.45
C LYS A 109 -17.14 5.18 -3.46
N TYR A 110 -15.88 5.31 -3.02
CA TYR A 110 -14.76 5.74 -3.83
C TYR A 110 -13.71 4.64 -4.07
N TYR A 111 -14.06 3.38 -3.77
CA TYR A 111 -13.10 2.26 -3.79
C TYR A 111 -12.33 2.13 -5.10
N ALA A 112 -13.00 2.22 -6.25
CA ALA A 112 -12.35 2.08 -7.54
C ALA A 112 -11.30 3.18 -7.81
N ASN A 113 -11.63 4.44 -7.50
CA ASN A 113 -10.72 5.56 -7.66
C ASN A 113 -9.59 5.50 -6.61
N TYR A 114 -9.92 5.12 -5.39
CA TYR A 114 -8.98 4.92 -4.30
C TYR A 114 -8.00 3.80 -4.62
N THR A 115 -8.47 2.67 -5.16
CA THR A 115 -7.62 1.57 -5.63
C THR A 115 -6.64 2.03 -6.70
N LYS A 116 -7.12 2.78 -7.69
CA LYS A 116 -6.28 3.28 -8.79
C LYS A 116 -5.21 4.24 -8.28
N LEU A 117 -5.55 5.12 -7.35
CA LEU A 117 -4.63 6.09 -6.77
C LEU A 117 -3.60 5.43 -5.84
N ASN A 118 -4.03 4.45 -5.03
CA ASN A 118 -3.09 3.65 -4.23
C ASN A 118 -2.14 2.81 -5.10
N ARG A 119 -2.62 2.30 -6.25
CA ARG A 119 -1.74 1.63 -7.23
C ARG A 119 -0.63 2.57 -7.70
N LEU A 120 -0.97 3.82 -8.04
CA LEU A 120 0.01 4.82 -8.42
C LEU A 120 0.98 5.13 -7.28
N LEU A 121 0.48 5.38 -6.06
CA LEU A 121 1.29 5.66 -4.89
C LEU A 121 2.26 4.52 -4.59
N ILE A 122 1.78 3.28 -4.54
CA ILE A 122 2.61 2.10 -4.26
C ILE A 122 3.70 1.93 -5.33
N ALA A 123 3.37 2.12 -6.60
CA ALA A 123 4.33 2.07 -7.70
C ALA A 123 5.40 3.18 -7.58
N CYS A 124 5.00 4.38 -7.16
CA CYS A 124 5.94 5.49 -6.92
C CYS A 124 6.86 5.20 -5.71
N ILE A 125 6.31 4.65 -4.63
CA ILE A 125 7.12 4.22 -3.47
C ILE A 125 8.12 3.14 -3.88
N ALA A 126 7.71 2.15 -4.66
CA ALA A 126 8.58 1.10 -5.16
C ALA A 126 9.72 1.66 -6.03
N ASN A 127 9.38 2.57 -6.95
CA ASN A 127 10.37 3.16 -7.85
C ASN A 127 11.40 4.01 -7.11
N SER A 128 10.98 4.82 -6.14
CA SER A 128 11.88 5.65 -5.31
C SER A 128 12.87 4.85 -4.48
N SER A 129 12.59 3.58 -4.25
CA SER A 129 13.40 2.67 -3.44
C SER A 129 14.31 1.75 -4.26
N ASN A 130 14.39 1.96 -5.58
CA ASN A 130 15.05 1.04 -6.52
C ASN A 130 14.48 -0.39 -6.52
N ASP A 131 13.29 -0.61 -5.98
CA ASP A 131 12.56 -1.89 -6.01
C ASP A 131 11.84 -2.07 -7.35
N LYS A 132 12.58 -1.89 -8.44
CA LYS A 132 12.07 -1.78 -9.81
C LYS A 132 11.27 -2.99 -10.29
N ASN A 133 11.39 -4.13 -9.62
CA ASN A 133 10.75 -5.38 -10.03
C ASN A 133 9.40 -5.65 -9.34
N THR A 134 8.97 -4.81 -8.40
CA THR A 134 7.83 -5.11 -7.53
C THR A 134 6.49 -4.61 -8.05
N TYR A 135 6.45 -3.79 -9.09
CA TYR A 135 5.20 -3.26 -9.66
C TYR A 135 5.06 -3.48 -11.19
N ASP A 136 5.55 -4.60 -11.67
CA ASP A 136 5.24 -5.08 -13.02
C ASP A 136 3.72 -5.26 -13.16
N THR A 137 3.15 -4.84 -14.30
CA THR A 137 1.72 -4.96 -14.57
C THR A 137 1.21 -6.40 -14.56
N LYS A 138 2.07 -7.40 -14.74
CA LYS A 138 1.75 -8.83 -14.67
C LYS A 138 1.63 -9.32 -13.21
N ASN A 139 2.40 -8.76 -12.30
CA ASN A 139 2.59 -9.27 -10.93
C ASN A 139 2.16 -8.30 -9.83
N PHE A 140 1.54 -7.17 -10.18
CA PHE A 140 1.21 -6.12 -9.22
C PHE A 140 0.07 -6.51 -8.26
N TRP A 141 -0.69 -7.55 -8.58
CA TRP A 141 -1.70 -8.12 -7.71
C TRP A 141 -1.16 -9.32 -6.95
N ASN A 142 -1.23 -9.27 -5.64
CA ASN A 142 -0.95 -10.44 -4.82
C ASN A 142 -2.13 -11.43 -4.91
N GLY A 143 -1.87 -12.65 -5.39
CA GLY A 143 -2.86 -13.54 -6.00
C GLY A 143 -4.03 -14.02 -5.14
N LYS A 144 -3.99 -13.94 -3.78
CA LYS A 144 -5.06 -14.50 -2.94
C LYS A 144 -6.12 -13.49 -2.49
N THR A 145 -5.73 -12.23 -2.28
CA THR A 145 -6.58 -11.18 -1.69
C THR A 145 -6.77 -9.97 -2.58
N LYS A 146 -6.43 -10.08 -3.86
CA LYS A 146 -6.42 -8.96 -4.80
C LYS A 146 -5.73 -7.71 -4.24
N SER A 147 -4.68 -7.90 -3.45
CA SER A 147 -3.92 -6.82 -2.87
C SER A 147 -2.91 -6.26 -3.86
N LEU A 148 -2.73 -4.94 -3.79
CA LEU A 148 -1.63 -4.23 -4.43
C LEU A 148 -0.51 -4.14 -3.41
N ALA A 149 0.66 -4.67 -3.72
CA ALA A 149 1.75 -4.68 -2.76
C ALA A 149 3.11 -4.38 -3.41
N THR A 150 3.97 -3.74 -2.64
CA THR A 150 5.40 -3.69 -2.89
C THR A 150 6.14 -3.92 -1.59
N LYS A 151 7.28 -4.57 -1.68
CA LYS A 151 8.13 -4.79 -0.51
C LYS A 151 9.59 -4.78 -0.86
N ASN A 152 10.39 -4.32 0.07
CA ASN A 152 11.82 -4.57 0.10
C ASN A 152 12.20 -5.26 1.42
N GLN A 153 13.50 -5.37 1.69
CA GLN A 153 13.98 -6.05 2.89
C GLN A 153 13.63 -5.33 4.21
N LEU A 154 13.30 -4.04 4.14
CA LEU A 154 13.08 -3.18 5.30
C LEU A 154 11.65 -2.66 5.41
N ARG A 155 10.96 -2.46 4.29
CA ARG A 155 9.64 -1.80 4.24
C ARG A 155 8.75 -2.43 3.20
N GLU A 156 7.48 -2.54 3.57
CA GLU A 156 6.42 -3.06 2.70
C GLU A 156 5.27 -2.07 2.68
N VAL A 157 4.61 -1.95 1.52
CA VAL A 157 3.35 -1.22 1.38
C VAL A 157 2.34 -2.13 0.75
N GLU A 158 1.14 -2.18 1.30
CA GLU A 158 0.06 -2.99 0.75
C GLU A 158 -1.26 -2.25 0.82
N PHE A 159 -2.06 -2.35 -0.25
CA PHE A 159 -3.45 -1.89 -0.30
C PHE A 159 -4.36 -3.03 -0.71
N TYR A 160 -5.43 -3.24 0.03
CA TYR A 160 -6.36 -4.34 -0.22
C TYR A 160 -7.79 -4.07 0.28
N ASP A 161 -8.73 -4.86 -0.24
CA ASP A 161 -10.09 -4.95 0.25
C ASP A 161 -10.09 -5.69 1.60
N LYS A 162 -10.31 -4.94 2.67
CA LYS A 162 -10.30 -5.48 4.03
C LYS A 162 -11.59 -6.24 4.34
N ALA A 163 -12.70 -5.89 3.71
CA ALA A 163 -13.96 -6.62 3.86
C ALA A 163 -13.84 -8.03 3.25
N ASP A 164 -13.31 -8.13 2.03
CA ASP A 164 -13.07 -9.42 1.35
C ASP A 164 -12.05 -10.28 2.13
N GLU A 165 -10.92 -9.70 2.53
CA GLU A 165 -9.87 -10.41 3.28
C GLU A 165 -10.37 -10.98 4.61
N SER A 166 -11.23 -10.24 5.31
CA SER A 166 -11.78 -10.64 6.61
C SER A 166 -13.07 -11.48 6.52
N ASN A 167 -13.55 -11.79 5.32
CA ASN A 167 -14.89 -12.37 5.09
C ASN A 167 -16.00 -11.53 5.76
N ASN A 168 -15.95 -10.21 5.58
CA ASN A 168 -16.87 -9.21 6.15
C ASN A 168 -16.94 -9.20 7.69
N ARG A 169 -15.89 -9.65 8.38
CA ARG A 169 -15.81 -9.57 9.85
C ARG A 169 -15.18 -8.27 10.34
N SER A 170 -14.46 -7.56 9.46
CA SER A 170 -13.87 -6.26 9.77
C SER A 170 -14.91 -5.16 9.62
N PRO A 171 -14.91 -4.12 10.47
CA PRO A 171 -15.70 -2.91 10.26
C PRO A 171 -15.19 -2.07 9.09
N TYR A 172 -13.99 -2.36 8.60
CA TYR A 172 -13.33 -1.60 7.54
C TYR A 172 -13.55 -2.22 6.17
N TYR A 173 -13.74 -1.37 5.16
CA TYR A 173 -13.89 -1.76 3.77
C TYR A 173 -12.56 -1.94 3.06
N SER A 174 -11.66 -0.97 3.17
CA SER A 174 -10.33 -1.04 2.57
C SER A 174 -9.22 -0.63 3.53
N ARG A 175 -8.01 -1.07 3.24
CA ARG A 175 -6.84 -0.80 4.06
C ARG A 175 -5.60 -0.55 3.22
N LEU A 176 -4.92 0.55 3.52
CA LEU A 176 -3.54 0.80 3.12
C LEU A 176 -2.64 0.55 4.34
N GLU A 177 -1.60 -0.24 4.20
CA GLU A 177 -0.63 -0.54 5.26
C GLU A 177 0.76 -0.07 4.87
N LEU A 178 1.39 0.67 5.78
CA LEU A 178 2.82 0.99 5.74
C LEU A 178 3.50 0.13 6.81
N ARG A 179 4.37 -0.78 6.38
CA ARG A 179 4.98 -1.79 7.25
C ARG A 179 6.49 -1.56 7.32
N SER A 180 6.99 -1.34 8.51
CA SER A 180 8.43 -1.30 8.78
C SER A 180 8.88 -2.64 9.30
N VAL A 181 9.78 -3.30 8.55
CA VAL A 181 10.32 -4.63 8.84
C VAL A 181 11.80 -4.48 9.18
N ARG A 182 12.27 -5.11 10.25
CA ARG A 182 13.65 -4.99 10.76
C ARG A 182 13.99 -3.57 11.26
N MET A 183 13.10 -3.01 12.05
CA MET A 183 13.32 -1.71 12.67
C MET A 183 14.55 -1.70 13.57
N ASN A 184 15.26 -0.58 13.58
CA ASN A 184 16.44 -0.33 14.44
C ASN A 184 16.30 0.94 15.31
N GLY A 185 15.11 1.51 15.40
CA GLY A 185 14.84 2.75 16.15
C GLY A 185 13.46 2.73 16.80
N ASP A 186 13.04 3.87 17.30
CA ASP A 186 11.71 4.04 17.83
C ASP A 186 10.65 4.17 16.72
N ILE A 187 9.40 3.95 17.10
CA ILE A 187 8.25 3.94 16.17
C ILE A 187 7.99 5.34 15.62
N GLU A 188 8.06 6.37 16.46
CA GLU A 188 7.76 7.74 16.06
C GLU A 188 8.77 8.23 15.01
N HIS A 189 10.08 8.03 15.26
CA HIS A 189 11.12 8.35 14.30
C HIS A 189 10.90 7.62 12.96
N GLU A 190 10.57 6.33 12.99
CA GLU A 190 10.35 5.53 11.77
C GLU A 190 9.19 6.09 10.93
N PHE A 191 8.07 6.47 11.56
CA PHE A 191 6.90 6.93 10.80
C PHE A 191 6.93 8.42 10.49
N LEU A 192 7.38 9.29 11.38
CA LEU A 192 7.37 10.73 11.16
C LEU A 192 8.60 11.26 10.40
N ASN A 193 9.68 10.48 10.31
CA ASN A 193 10.86 10.89 9.54
C ASN A 193 11.08 9.96 8.34
N VAL A 194 11.32 8.67 8.57
CA VAL A 194 11.73 7.77 7.48
C VAL A 194 10.61 7.53 6.46
N TRP A 195 9.37 7.28 6.93
CA TRP A 195 8.23 7.16 6.01
C TRP A 195 7.85 8.49 5.37
N PHE A 196 8.01 9.62 6.07
CA PHE A 196 7.77 10.94 5.47
C PHE A 196 8.70 11.20 4.29
N GLU A 197 10.01 10.98 4.47
CA GLU A 197 10.99 11.13 3.39
C GLU A 197 10.66 10.19 2.22
N ARG A 198 10.29 8.94 2.51
CA ARG A 198 9.93 7.96 1.49
C ARG A 198 8.68 8.36 0.70
N LEU A 199 7.66 8.89 1.34
CA LEU A 199 6.46 9.41 0.70
C LEU A 199 6.76 10.65 -0.16
N ASP A 200 7.60 11.58 0.32
CA ASP A 200 8.01 12.75 -0.45
C ASP A 200 8.83 12.37 -1.69
N ASN A 201 9.71 11.36 -1.55
CA ASN A 201 10.48 10.84 -2.69
C ASN A 201 9.57 10.12 -3.70
N ALA A 202 8.52 9.43 -3.25
CA ALA A 202 7.57 8.78 -4.14
C ALA A 202 6.87 9.76 -5.09
N VAL A 203 6.52 10.97 -4.64
CA VAL A 203 5.89 12.00 -5.48
C VAL A 203 6.78 12.39 -6.66
N LYS A 204 8.11 12.37 -6.49
CA LYS A 204 9.08 12.70 -7.55
C LYS A 204 9.05 11.68 -8.70
N GLU A 205 8.63 10.46 -8.41
CA GLU A 205 8.59 9.34 -9.36
C GLU A 205 7.34 9.30 -10.26
N PHE A 206 6.44 10.26 -10.10
CA PHE A 206 5.14 10.28 -10.78
C PHE A 206 5.22 10.07 -12.31
N GLU A 207 6.14 10.73 -13.00
CA GLU A 207 6.30 10.58 -14.45
C GLU A 207 7.08 9.32 -14.83
N ALA A 208 8.12 8.99 -14.09
CA ALA A 208 8.94 7.80 -14.33
C ALA A 208 8.10 6.52 -14.24
N VAL A 209 7.23 6.44 -13.24
CA VAL A 209 6.29 5.32 -13.07
C VAL A 209 5.33 5.19 -14.24
N GLN A 210 4.78 6.31 -14.73
CA GLN A 210 3.87 6.28 -15.90
C GLN A 210 4.57 5.79 -17.17
N ASN A 211 5.81 6.25 -17.39
CA ASN A 211 6.59 5.82 -18.55
C ASN A 211 6.87 4.30 -18.46
N ARG A 212 7.24 3.80 -17.29
CA ARG A 212 7.49 2.38 -17.08
C ARG A 212 6.24 1.52 -17.27
N PHE A 213 5.08 1.96 -16.79
CA PHE A 213 3.82 1.28 -17.09
C PHE A 213 3.51 1.27 -18.59
N ASN A 214 3.82 2.35 -19.30
CA ASN A 214 3.63 2.40 -20.75
C ASN A 214 4.54 1.42 -21.49
N GLU A 215 5.80 1.32 -21.11
CA GLU A 215 6.76 0.36 -21.67
C GLU A 215 6.27 -1.08 -21.45
N ASN A 216 5.93 -1.44 -20.21
CA ASN A 216 5.40 -2.76 -19.89
C ASN A 216 4.09 -3.08 -20.65
N MET A 217 3.19 -2.09 -20.75
CA MET A 217 1.94 -2.28 -21.49
C MET A 217 2.18 -2.44 -23.01
N ALA A 218 3.15 -1.73 -23.56
CA ALA A 218 3.51 -1.88 -24.96
C ALA A 218 4.12 -3.26 -25.26
N GLU A 219 4.99 -3.77 -24.39
CA GLU A 219 5.53 -5.12 -24.51
C GLU A 219 4.41 -6.17 -24.45
N ILE A 220 3.50 -6.07 -23.47
CA ILE A 220 2.37 -7.01 -23.35
C ILE A 220 1.47 -6.94 -24.61
N TYR A 221 1.23 -5.73 -25.15
CA TYR A 221 0.45 -5.60 -26.37
C TYR A 221 1.09 -6.32 -27.57
N LEU A 222 2.41 -6.18 -27.72
CA LEU A 222 3.14 -6.86 -28.79
C LEU A 222 3.11 -8.38 -28.64
N GLU A 223 3.29 -8.89 -27.41
CA GLU A 223 3.16 -10.32 -27.10
C GLU A 223 1.74 -10.83 -27.44
N ASP A 224 0.70 -10.13 -26.98
CA ASP A 224 -0.70 -10.48 -27.23
C ASP A 224 -1.04 -10.41 -28.73
N LEU A 225 -0.53 -9.40 -29.44
CA LEU A 225 -0.71 -9.27 -30.88
C LEU A 225 -0.07 -10.41 -31.64
N ALA A 226 1.16 -10.80 -31.27
CA ALA A 226 1.87 -11.93 -31.89
C ALA A 226 1.13 -13.26 -31.64
N LYS A 227 0.57 -13.46 -30.45
CA LYS A 227 -0.26 -14.63 -30.10
C LYS A 227 -1.53 -14.66 -30.94
N LYS A 228 -2.31 -13.57 -30.94
CA LYS A 228 -3.57 -13.46 -31.70
C LYS A 228 -3.36 -13.68 -33.19
N LYS A 229 -2.25 -13.18 -33.76
CA LYS A 229 -1.90 -13.40 -35.17
C LYS A 229 -1.65 -14.89 -35.46
N ARG A 230 -1.01 -15.63 -34.56
CA ARG A 230 -0.85 -17.10 -34.71
C ARG A 230 -2.18 -17.82 -34.66
N ASP A 231 -3.08 -17.38 -33.77
CA ASP A 231 -4.40 -17.98 -33.58
C ASP A 231 -5.43 -17.48 -34.62
N ARG A 232 -5.02 -16.65 -35.61
CA ARG A 232 -5.85 -15.98 -36.62
C ARG A 232 -6.96 -15.11 -36.02
N GLU A 233 -6.70 -14.54 -34.86
CA GLU A 233 -7.62 -13.64 -34.17
C GLU A 233 -7.14 -12.19 -34.26
N PHE A 234 -8.09 -11.26 -34.07
CA PHE A 234 -7.81 -9.81 -34.09
C PHE A 234 -7.72 -9.25 -32.67
N LEU A 235 -6.65 -8.50 -32.39
CA LEU A 235 -6.50 -7.73 -31.17
C LEU A 235 -6.75 -6.23 -31.44
N SER A 236 -7.84 -5.68 -30.91
CA SER A 236 -8.09 -4.26 -31.01
C SER A 236 -7.38 -3.48 -29.91
N ILE A 237 -6.82 -2.33 -30.25
CA ILE A 237 -6.23 -1.41 -29.25
C ILE A 237 -7.26 -1.03 -28.17
N ASN A 238 -8.54 -0.84 -28.54
CA ASN A 238 -9.57 -0.50 -27.57
C ASN A 238 -9.79 -1.62 -26.56
N SER A 239 -9.91 -2.87 -26.99
CA SER A 239 -10.06 -4.02 -26.08
C SER A 239 -8.86 -4.14 -25.15
N PHE A 240 -7.66 -3.98 -25.67
CA PHE A 240 -6.44 -3.98 -24.87
C PHE A 240 -6.44 -2.87 -23.80
N LEU A 241 -6.76 -1.63 -24.19
CA LEU A 241 -6.81 -0.51 -23.25
C LEU A 241 -7.88 -0.69 -22.18
N MET A 242 -9.03 -1.29 -22.52
CA MET A 242 -10.09 -1.55 -21.53
C MET A 242 -9.62 -2.49 -20.41
N THR A 243 -8.86 -3.51 -20.74
CA THR A 243 -8.31 -4.45 -19.73
C THR A 243 -7.16 -3.86 -18.92
N ARG A 244 -6.60 -2.72 -19.34
CA ARG A 244 -5.46 -2.03 -18.70
C ARG A 244 -5.78 -0.64 -18.18
N ARG A 245 -7.06 -0.22 -18.22
CA ARG A 245 -7.49 1.14 -17.86
C ARG A 245 -7.05 1.58 -16.47
N ASP A 246 -6.90 0.64 -15.55
CA ASP A 246 -6.52 0.91 -14.16
C ASP A 246 -5.04 1.26 -13.99
N TYR A 247 -4.23 1.05 -15.04
CA TYR A 247 -2.80 1.43 -15.09
C TYR A 247 -2.56 2.72 -15.87
N ILE A 248 -3.63 3.38 -16.34
CA ILE A 248 -3.58 4.63 -17.10
C ILE A 248 -4.05 5.75 -16.19
N PHE A 249 -3.12 6.52 -15.65
CA PHE A 249 -3.38 7.53 -14.62
C PHE A 249 -3.63 8.92 -15.19
N THR A 250 -3.00 9.26 -16.34
CA THR A 250 -3.12 10.59 -16.96
C THR A 250 -3.44 10.52 -18.43
N GLY A 251 -4.01 11.61 -18.97
CA GLY A 251 -4.25 11.75 -20.41
C GLY A 251 -2.94 11.80 -21.23
N ASN A 252 -1.89 12.37 -20.68
CA ASN A 252 -0.57 12.40 -21.32
C ASN A 252 0.07 11.02 -21.37
N GLN A 253 -0.03 10.25 -20.29
CA GLN A 253 0.39 8.84 -20.24
C GLN A 253 -0.33 8.04 -21.33
N MET A 254 -1.66 8.17 -21.42
CA MET A 254 -2.46 7.50 -22.44
C MET A 254 -2.02 7.85 -23.86
N LYS A 255 -1.78 9.13 -24.13
CA LYS A 255 -1.28 9.59 -25.44
C LYS A 255 0.07 8.94 -25.75
N LYS A 256 1.03 8.98 -24.80
CA LYS A 256 2.35 8.36 -24.97
C LYS A 256 2.24 6.85 -25.23
N LEU A 257 1.40 6.13 -24.47
CA LEU A 257 1.15 4.71 -24.69
C LEU A 257 0.65 4.44 -26.12
N LEU A 258 -0.36 5.20 -26.59
CA LEU A 258 -0.90 5.03 -27.93
C LEU A 258 0.14 5.27 -29.03
N MET A 259 1.08 6.19 -28.80
CA MET A 259 2.21 6.39 -29.71
C MET A 259 3.18 5.19 -29.71
N LEU A 260 3.45 4.59 -28.56
CA LEU A 260 4.24 3.35 -28.47
C LEU A 260 3.54 2.17 -29.17
N LEU A 261 2.20 2.17 -29.21
CA LEU A 261 1.41 1.19 -29.95
C LEU A 261 1.30 1.50 -31.47
N GLY A 262 2.07 2.47 -31.98
CA GLY A 262 2.22 2.77 -33.41
C GLY A 262 1.27 3.85 -33.95
N LEU A 263 0.54 4.58 -33.13
CA LEU A 263 -0.30 5.68 -33.60
C LEU A 263 0.52 6.97 -33.79
N THR A 264 0.18 7.77 -34.80
CA THR A 264 0.71 9.14 -34.93
C THR A 264 0.25 10.00 -33.73
N GLU A 265 0.98 11.06 -33.42
CA GLU A 265 0.66 11.93 -32.29
C GLU A 265 -0.78 12.50 -32.35
N LYS A 266 -1.20 12.94 -33.53
CA LYS A 266 -2.57 13.46 -33.76
C LYS A 266 -3.63 12.37 -33.53
N ALA A 267 -3.40 11.17 -34.03
CA ALA A 267 -4.32 10.04 -33.84
C ALA A 267 -4.35 9.60 -32.36
N ALA A 268 -3.19 9.55 -31.70
CA ALA A 268 -3.08 9.21 -30.28
C ALA A 268 -3.82 10.23 -29.39
N LYS A 269 -3.66 11.54 -29.64
CA LYS A 269 -4.39 12.59 -28.91
C LYS A 269 -5.91 12.45 -29.05
N ASN A 270 -6.40 12.28 -30.27
CA ASN A 270 -7.83 12.14 -30.53
C ASN A 270 -8.38 10.84 -29.89
N LYS A 271 -7.66 9.74 -30.00
CA LYS A 271 -8.06 8.47 -29.44
C LYS A 271 -8.07 8.51 -27.91
N ALA A 272 -7.08 9.13 -27.27
CA ALA A 272 -7.03 9.30 -25.81
C ALA A 272 -8.22 10.13 -25.29
N TYR A 273 -8.56 11.21 -25.98
CA TYR A 273 -9.73 12.04 -25.65
C TYR A 273 -11.04 11.24 -25.77
N ASN A 274 -11.25 10.57 -26.91
CA ASN A 274 -12.46 9.79 -27.14
C ASN A 274 -12.58 8.62 -26.17
N PHE A 275 -11.48 7.93 -25.87
CA PHE A 275 -11.46 6.82 -24.93
C PHE A 275 -11.86 7.28 -23.51
N LYS A 276 -11.31 8.42 -23.04
CA LYS A 276 -11.72 9.02 -21.77
C LYS A 276 -13.22 9.31 -21.73
N LYS A 277 -13.73 9.96 -22.79
CA LYS A 277 -15.14 10.38 -22.91
C LYS A 277 -16.10 9.18 -22.91
N HIS A 278 -15.79 8.15 -23.70
CA HIS A 278 -16.67 6.99 -23.86
C HIS A 278 -16.65 6.02 -22.67
N HIS A 279 -15.53 5.95 -21.94
CA HIS A 279 -15.36 4.99 -20.84
C HIS A 279 -15.34 5.64 -19.46
N ASN A 280 -15.67 6.93 -19.39
CA ASN A 280 -15.70 7.70 -18.12
C ASN A 280 -14.46 7.48 -17.25
N ILE A 281 -13.27 7.49 -17.88
CA ILE A 281 -12.01 7.24 -17.17
C ILE A 281 -11.61 8.48 -16.40
N GLU A 282 -11.36 8.30 -15.12
CA GLU A 282 -10.80 9.35 -14.29
C GLU A 282 -9.27 9.39 -14.43
N TYR A 283 -8.74 10.61 -14.67
CA TYR A 283 -7.31 10.87 -14.72
C TYR A 283 -6.89 11.66 -13.47
N PHE A 284 -5.71 11.34 -12.98
CA PHE A 284 -5.08 12.02 -11.86
C PHE A 284 -3.98 12.96 -12.37
N LYS A 285 -3.70 14.00 -11.60
CA LYS A 285 -2.56 14.88 -11.79
C LYS A 285 -1.49 14.55 -10.74
N ARG A 286 -0.32 15.13 -10.90
CA ARG A 286 0.72 15.05 -9.87
C ARG A 286 0.24 15.64 -8.54
N ASP A 287 -0.45 16.79 -8.60
CA ASP A 287 -1.03 17.45 -7.42
C ASP A 287 -1.97 16.52 -6.65
N ASP A 288 -2.62 15.57 -7.31
CA ASP A 288 -3.52 14.60 -6.68
C ASP A 288 -2.72 13.60 -5.81
N LEU A 289 -1.55 13.17 -6.30
CA LEU A 289 -0.64 12.33 -5.54
C LEU A 289 -0.01 13.11 -4.39
N GLU A 290 0.41 14.36 -4.63
CA GLU A 290 0.95 15.26 -3.60
C GLU A 290 -0.07 15.46 -2.48
N TYR A 291 -1.34 15.67 -2.84
CA TYR A 291 -2.40 15.85 -1.87
C TYR A 291 -2.62 14.60 -1.00
N ILE A 292 -2.66 13.41 -1.59
CA ILE A 292 -2.81 12.17 -0.80
C ILE A 292 -1.61 11.92 0.11
N VAL A 293 -0.41 12.15 -0.38
CA VAL A 293 0.79 12.02 0.45
C VAL A 293 0.74 13.00 1.62
N ALA A 294 0.35 14.25 1.38
CA ALA A 294 0.18 15.23 2.44
C ALA A 294 -0.89 14.83 3.46
N ASP A 295 -1.99 14.24 3.00
CA ASP A 295 -3.08 13.79 3.88
C ASP A 295 -2.68 12.55 4.70
N ILE A 296 -1.97 11.59 4.12
CA ILE A 296 -1.38 10.46 4.86
C ILE A 296 -0.44 10.97 5.95
N LYS A 297 0.46 11.91 5.63
CA LYS A 297 1.40 12.50 6.59
C LYS A 297 0.67 13.26 7.71
N ALA A 298 -0.35 14.03 7.37
CA ALA A 298 -1.16 14.75 8.35
C ALA A 298 -1.86 13.80 9.34
N LYS A 299 -2.40 12.68 8.86
CA LYS A 299 -3.02 11.66 9.70
C LYS A 299 -2.01 10.93 10.59
N MET A 300 -0.79 10.70 10.11
CA MET A 300 0.29 10.18 10.95
C MET A 300 0.62 11.14 12.09
N ILE A 301 0.78 12.43 11.78
CA ILE A 301 1.03 13.45 12.82
C ILE A 301 -0.12 13.47 13.82
N GLU A 302 -1.37 13.51 13.35
CA GLU A 302 -2.54 13.51 14.22
C GLU A 302 -2.57 12.29 15.17
N TYR A 303 -2.23 11.11 14.65
CA TYR A 303 -2.18 9.88 15.44
C TYR A 303 -1.13 9.94 16.57
N PHE A 304 0.04 10.50 16.30
CA PHE A 304 1.11 10.61 17.30
C PHE A 304 0.93 11.77 18.29
N LEU A 305 0.12 12.78 17.94
CA LEU A 305 -0.17 13.92 18.81
C LEU A 305 -1.33 13.69 19.78
N LYS A 306 -2.14 12.70 19.55
CA LYS A 306 -3.18 12.23 20.48
C LYS A 306 -2.56 11.33 21.56
#